data_c04f79295abbd581da1c9e2c447697ac
#
_entry.id   c04f79295abbd581da1c9e2c447697ac
#
_cell.length_a   1.000
_cell.length_b   1.000
_cell.length_c   1.000
_cell.angle_alpha   90.00
_cell.angle_beta   90.00
_cell.angle_gamma   90.00
#
_symmetry.space_group_name_H-M   'P 1'
#
loop_
_entity.id
_entity.type
_entity.pdbx_description
1 polymer ?
#
loop_
_entity_poly.entity_id
_entity_poly.type
_entity_poly.pdbx_seq_one_letter_code
_entity_poly.pdbx_strand_id
1 'polypeptide(L)'
;MALVTELQRQCMECGIAYEIIVADDGTMADTTNQYIVECNKVIGQLEGVQYIIRQENVGRSAIRNFLFSQSKGDCILFIDGDLSLDNPDFIRRYTQAESDVVVGGIKIGGNPEQWKGNLRYKYECAFERKNSLSDRQKRPFQSFRTTNFMVKRAIFVQHPFDEKLTHYGYEDVLWGKALEENGVQITHINNPITLTDYENNTLFIDKTEESLRTLYEYQMLLKGYSKLLEMKDRMVRFHLVKAILIVHKLFGEKVKKLLQGNKPSVFLFNVYKLMYYISLEQQAR
;
A
#
# COMPACT_ATOMS: atom_id res chain seq x y z
N MET A 1 -16.67 8.96 -3.49
CA MET A 1 -17.69 9.21 -4.54
C MET A 1 -17.07 9.25 -5.94
N ALA A 2 -16.21 10.22 -6.31
CA ALA A 2 -15.68 10.37 -7.66
C ALA A 2 -15.04 9.08 -8.25
N LEU A 3 -14.22 8.37 -7.48
CA LEU A 3 -13.60 7.10 -7.91
C LEU A 3 -14.66 6.07 -8.32
N VAL A 4 -15.67 5.85 -7.47
CA VAL A 4 -16.70 4.83 -7.71
C VAL A 4 -17.55 5.17 -8.93
N THR A 5 -17.95 6.44 -9.08
CA THR A 5 -18.72 6.91 -10.24
C THR A 5 -17.92 6.73 -11.55
N GLU A 6 -16.63 7.04 -11.53
CA GLU A 6 -15.78 6.88 -12.72
C GLU A 6 -15.55 5.40 -13.07
N LEU A 7 -15.34 4.52 -12.06
CA LEU A 7 -15.26 3.08 -12.27
C LEU A 7 -16.55 2.52 -12.88
N GLN A 8 -17.72 2.92 -12.34
CA GLN A 8 -19.02 2.51 -12.86
C GLN A 8 -19.18 2.93 -14.32
N ARG A 9 -18.90 4.21 -14.63
CA ARG A 9 -18.98 4.73 -16.01
C ARG A 9 -18.13 3.91 -16.97
N GLN A 10 -16.87 3.61 -16.62
CA GLN A 10 -15.97 2.84 -17.47
C GLN A 10 -16.40 1.38 -17.63
N CYS A 11 -16.95 0.75 -16.60
CA CYS A 11 -17.51 -0.60 -16.69
C CYS A 11 -18.69 -0.65 -17.68
N MET A 12 -19.59 0.33 -17.60
CA MET A 12 -20.72 0.45 -18.52
C MET A 12 -20.25 0.67 -19.97
N GLU A 13 -19.27 1.54 -20.20
CA GLU A 13 -18.69 1.80 -21.52
C GLU A 13 -17.98 0.57 -22.10
N CYS A 14 -17.37 -0.25 -21.26
CA CYS A 14 -16.77 -1.52 -21.69
C CYS A 14 -17.80 -2.61 -22.00
N GLY A 15 -19.06 -2.42 -21.63
CA GLY A 15 -20.13 -3.42 -21.84
C GLY A 15 -19.91 -4.74 -21.11
N ILE A 16 -19.21 -4.72 -19.97
CA ILE A 16 -18.93 -5.90 -19.14
C ILE A 16 -19.96 -6.05 -18.02
N ALA A 17 -20.20 -7.28 -17.58
CA ALA A 17 -20.88 -7.52 -16.32
C ALA A 17 -19.95 -7.14 -15.17
N TYR A 18 -20.45 -6.36 -14.22
CA TYR A 18 -19.64 -5.87 -13.09
C TYR A 18 -20.45 -5.74 -11.81
N GLU A 19 -19.76 -5.72 -10.71
CA GLU A 19 -20.21 -5.28 -9.39
C GLU A 19 -19.11 -4.41 -8.77
N ILE A 20 -19.48 -3.41 -8.02
CA ILE A 20 -18.55 -2.57 -7.27
C ILE A 20 -18.90 -2.67 -5.79
N ILE A 21 -17.97 -3.17 -5.00
CA ILE A 21 -18.15 -3.35 -3.56
C ILE A 21 -17.20 -2.40 -2.84
N VAL A 22 -17.75 -1.49 -2.06
CA VAL A 22 -17.00 -0.52 -1.27
C VAL A 22 -17.21 -0.85 0.21
N ALA A 23 -16.15 -1.05 0.96
CA ALA A 23 -16.23 -1.24 2.40
C ALA A 23 -15.54 -0.10 3.14
N ASP A 24 -16.22 0.44 4.13
CA ASP A 24 -15.66 1.32 5.15
C ASP A 24 -15.21 0.46 6.34
N ASP A 25 -13.90 0.43 6.60
CA ASP A 25 -13.30 -0.45 7.61
C ASP A 25 -13.18 0.26 8.97
N GLY A 26 -14.32 0.56 9.57
CA GLY A 26 -14.39 1.02 10.95
C GLY A 26 -14.24 2.53 11.15
N THR A 27 -14.45 3.37 10.14
CA THR A 27 -14.44 4.84 10.30
C THR A 27 -15.48 5.32 11.31
N MET A 28 -16.60 4.60 11.48
CA MET A 28 -17.63 4.91 12.48
C MET A 28 -17.12 4.86 13.93
N ALA A 29 -16.06 4.12 14.21
CA ALA A 29 -15.43 4.09 15.53
C ALA A 29 -14.75 5.43 15.90
N ASP A 30 -14.38 6.25 14.89
CA ASP A 30 -13.83 7.58 15.08
C ASP A 30 -14.91 8.64 14.88
N THR A 31 -15.37 9.24 15.98
CA THR A 31 -16.41 10.28 15.96
C THR A 31 -16.06 11.50 15.11
N THR A 32 -14.74 11.77 14.93
CA THR A 32 -14.24 12.89 14.11
C THR A 32 -14.53 12.68 12.62
N ASN A 33 -14.60 11.42 12.18
CA ASN A 33 -14.69 11.03 10.77
C ASN A 33 -16.09 10.48 10.38
N GLN A 34 -17.03 10.39 11.31
CA GLN A 34 -18.38 9.87 11.04
C GLN A 34 -19.09 10.59 9.87
N TYR A 35 -18.84 11.89 9.69
CA TYR A 35 -19.39 12.65 8.57
C TYR A 35 -18.98 12.08 7.20
N ILE A 36 -17.79 11.47 7.09
CA ILE A 36 -17.28 10.84 5.85
C ILE A 36 -18.21 9.67 5.49
N VAL A 37 -18.56 8.85 6.47
CA VAL A 37 -19.46 7.71 6.28
C VAL A 37 -20.82 8.18 5.80
N GLU A 38 -21.36 9.23 6.44
CA GLU A 38 -22.65 9.83 6.02
C GLU A 38 -22.59 10.37 4.59
N CYS A 39 -21.53 11.09 4.22
CA CYS A 39 -21.33 11.56 2.86
C CYS A 39 -21.20 10.41 1.84
N ASN A 40 -20.65 9.27 2.25
CA ASN A 40 -20.43 8.13 1.37
C ASN A 40 -21.67 7.22 1.23
N LYS A 41 -22.71 7.36 2.05
CA LYS A 41 -23.95 6.55 1.94
C LYS A 41 -24.61 6.65 0.56
N VAL A 42 -24.46 7.76 -0.13
CA VAL A 42 -24.98 7.93 -1.49
C VAL A 42 -24.32 7.00 -2.52
N ILE A 43 -23.14 6.45 -2.23
CA ILE A 43 -22.46 5.47 -3.09
C ILE A 43 -23.32 4.23 -3.27
N GLY A 44 -23.97 3.77 -2.20
CA GLY A 44 -24.84 2.61 -2.23
C GLY A 44 -26.17 2.80 -3.00
N GLN A 45 -26.45 4.01 -3.49
CA GLN A 45 -27.61 4.31 -4.34
C GLN A 45 -27.29 4.13 -5.84
N LEU A 46 -26.00 3.94 -6.19
CA LEU A 46 -25.57 3.70 -7.56
C LEU A 46 -25.91 2.27 -7.98
N GLU A 47 -26.40 2.09 -9.20
CA GLU A 47 -26.72 0.77 -9.75
C GLU A 47 -25.47 -0.12 -9.83
N GLY A 48 -25.57 -1.37 -9.35
CA GLY A 48 -24.44 -2.31 -9.32
C GLY A 48 -23.36 -1.99 -8.30
N VAL A 49 -23.64 -1.07 -7.35
CA VAL A 49 -22.70 -0.69 -6.29
C VAL A 49 -23.25 -1.06 -4.92
N GLN A 50 -22.41 -1.71 -4.12
CA GLN A 50 -22.70 -2.02 -2.72
C GLN A 50 -21.77 -1.22 -1.81
N TYR A 51 -22.32 -0.51 -0.81
CA TYR A 51 -21.54 0.17 0.23
C TYR A 51 -21.77 -0.50 1.57
N ILE A 52 -20.71 -0.99 2.20
CA ILE A 52 -20.73 -1.76 3.45
C ILE A 52 -20.00 -0.95 4.52
N ILE A 53 -20.66 -0.69 5.63
CA ILE A 53 -20.11 0.01 6.79
C ILE A 53 -19.81 -1.02 7.87
N ARG A 54 -18.55 -1.13 8.26
CA ARG A 54 -18.09 -1.98 9.36
C ARG A 54 -17.97 -1.18 10.65
N GLN A 55 -18.21 -1.83 11.77
CA GLN A 55 -18.15 -1.20 13.09
C GLN A 55 -16.70 -1.04 13.59
N GLU A 56 -15.82 -1.96 13.20
CA GLU A 56 -14.45 -2.03 13.67
C GLU A 56 -13.48 -2.14 12.49
N ASN A 57 -12.30 -1.54 12.65
CA ASN A 57 -11.19 -1.69 11.73
C ASN A 57 -10.52 -3.04 11.95
N VAL A 58 -10.49 -3.86 10.91
CA VAL A 58 -9.91 -5.22 10.97
C VAL A 58 -8.55 -5.31 10.27
N GLY A 59 -8.08 -4.23 9.69
CA GLY A 59 -6.80 -4.16 9.00
C GLY A 59 -6.87 -4.59 7.53
N ARG A 60 -5.78 -4.30 6.82
CA ARG A 60 -5.72 -4.38 5.35
C ARG A 60 -5.87 -5.79 4.78
N SER A 61 -5.36 -6.81 5.45
CA SER A 61 -5.49 -8.20 5.03
C SER A 61 -6.94 -8.67 5.17
N ALA A 62 -7.51 -8.51 6.35
CA ALA A 62 -8.85 -9.00 6.66
C ALA A 62 -9.93 -8.27 5.86
N ILE A 63 -9.81 -6.93 5.65
CA ILE A 63 -10.79 -6.21 4.82
C ILE A 63 -10.77 -6.65 3.35
N ARG A 64 -9.60 -6.97 2.78
CA ARG A 64 -9.52 -7.49 1.40
C ARG A 64 -10.11 -8.88 1.28
N ASN A 65 -9.86 -9.77 2.25
CA ASN A 65 -10.48 -11.09 2.29
C ASN A 65 -12.01 -10.98 2.46
N PHE A 66 -12.47 -10.05 3.30
CA PHE A 66 -13.87 -9.76 3.45
C PHE A 66 -14.51 -9.27 2.13
N LEU A 67 -13.91 -8.28 1.47
CA LEU A 67 -14.39 -7.78 0.16
C LEU A 67 -14.46 -8.91 -0.88
N PHE A 68 -13.45 -9.76 -0.91
CA PHE A 68 -13.45 -10.95 -1.76
C PHE A 68 -14.65 -11.87 -1.44
N SER A 69 -14.95 -12.12 -0.18
CA SER A 69 -16.07 -12.98 0.24
C SER A 69 -17.44 -12.44 -0.19
N GLN A 70 -17.56 -11.12 -0.32
CA GLN A 70 -18.78 -10.45 -0.79
C GLN A 70 -18.89 -10.43 -2.32
N SER A 71 -17.80 -10.63 -3.05
CA SER A 71 -17.76 -10.57 -4.51
C SER A 71 -18.18 -11.87 -5.16
N LYS A 72 -18.68 -11.79 -6.41
CA LYS A 72 -19.14 -12.94 -7.22
C LYS A 72 -18.38 -13.08 -8.54
N GLY A 73 -17.71 -12.02 -9.01
CA GLY A 73 -17.00 -11.99 -10.29
C GLY A 73 -15.83 -12.98 -10.35
N ASP A 74 -15.45 -13.43 -11.54
CA ASP A 74 -14.32 -14.34 -11.78
C ASP A 74 -12.97 -13.64 -11.68
N CYS A 75 -12.95 -12.34 -11.91
CA CYS A 75 -11.79 -11.46 -11.76
C CYS A 75 -12.11 -10.36 -10.74
N ILE A 76 -11.26 -10.17 -9.77
CA ILE A 76 -11.43 -9.19 -8.71
C ILE A 76 -10.37 -8.10 -8.88
N LEU A 77 -10.80 -6.85 -9.06
CA LEU A 77 -9.95 -5.67 -9.13
C LEU A 77 -9.99 -4.96 -7.78
N PHE A 78 -8.88 -4.99 -7.05
CA PHE A 78 -8.71 -4.26 -5.79
C PHE A 78 -8.14 -2.87 -6.05
N ILE A 79 -8.75 -1.86 -5.43
CA ILE A 79 -8.32 -0.46 -5.49
C ILE A 79 -8.45 0.15 -4.11
N ASP A 80 -7.42 0.84 -3.61
CA ASP A 80 -7.52 1.61 -2.37
C ASP A 80 -8.41 2.85 -2.58
N GLY A 81 -9.29 3.16 -1.62
CA GLY A 81 -10.38 4.12 -1.78
C GLY A 81 -9.98 5.61 -1.76
N ASP A 82 -8.72 5.93 -1.41
CA ASP A 82 -8.15 7.27 -1.30
C ASP A 82 -7.45 7.74 -2.60
N LEU A 83 -7.71 7.07 -3.72
CA LEU A 83 -7.05 7.30 -4.99
C LEU A 83 -7.96 7.97 -6.02
N SER A 84 -7.36 8.60 -7.02
CA SER A 84 -8.04 9.24 -8.15
C SER A 84 -7.80 8.46 -9.43
N LEU A 85 -8.85 8.34 -10.24
CA LEU A 85 -8.81 7.67 -11.52
C LEU A 85 -8.81 8.69 -12.66
N ASP A 86 -7.63 8.88 -13.27
CA ASP A 86 -7.42 9.86 -14.34
C ASP A 86 -7.40 9.22 -15.75
N ASN A 87 -7.23 7.87 -15.82
CA ASN A 87 -7.13 7.15 -17.08
C ASN A 87 -8.53 6.73 -17.57
N PRO A 88 -9.03 7.24 -18.71
CA PRO A 88 -10.35 6.87 -19.22
C PRO A 88 -10.46 5.43 -19.73
N ASP A 89 -9.33 4.78 -20.01
CA ASP A 89 -9.27 3.38 -20.46
C ASP A 89 -8.88 2.40 -19.35
N PHE A 90 -9.00 2.79 -18.10
CA PHE A 90 -8.46 2.02 -16.95
C PHE A 90 -9.09 0.62 -16.87
N ILE A 91 -10.40 0.51 -16.93
CA ILE A 91 -11.10 -0.80 -16.92
C ILE A 91 -10.78 -1.59 -18.19
N ARG A 92 -10.82 -0.96 -19.37
CA ARG A 92 -10.51 -1.61 -20.65
C ARG A 92 -9.13 -2.27 -20.65
N ARG A 93 -8.12 -1.62 -20.06
CA ARG A 93 -6.77 -2.19 -19.97
C ARG A 93 -6.71 -3.43 -19.09
N TYR A 94 -7.53 -3.50 -18.06
CA TYR A 94 -7.63 -4.71 -17.23
C TYR A 94 -8.37 -5.84 -17.95
N THR A 95 -9.45 -5.55 -18.69
CA THR A 95 -10.19 -6.57 -19.44
C THR A 95 -9.38 -7.19 -20.58
N GLN A 96 -8.33 -6.51 -21.04
CA GLN A 96 -7.42 -7.00 -22.08
C GLN A 96 -6.22 -7.78 -21.56
N ALA A 97 -6.03 -7.83 -20.26
CA ALA A 97 -4.87 -8.46 -19.65
C ALA A 97 -5.13 -9.94 -19.33
N GLU A 98 -4.29 -10.82 -19.89
CA GLU A 98 -4.39 -12.28 -19.73
C GLU A 98 -3.31 -12.77 -18.75
N SER A 99 -3.53 -12.60 -17.44
CA SER A 99 -2.62 -13.12 -16.42
C SER A 99 -3.41 -13.51 -15.17
N ASP A 100 -2.80 -14.29 -14.29
CA ASP A 100 -3.43 -14.69 -13.03
C ASP A 100 -3.55 -13.51 -12.07
N VAL A 101 -2.52 -12.67 -12.04
CA VAL A 101 -2.48 -11.39 -11.29
C VAL A 101 -1.95 -10.30 -12.20
N VAL A 102 -2.64 -9.17 -12.25
CA VAL A 102 -2.27 -8.00 -13.06
C VAL A 102 -2.14 -6.78 -12.16
N VAL A 103 -1.00 -6.08 -12.21
CA VAL A 103 -0.71 -4.91 -11.38
C VAL A 103 -0.61 -3.66 -12.25
N GLY A 104 -1.51 -2.70 -12.04
CA GLY A 104 -1.55 -1.46 -12.83
C GLY A 104 -0.47 -0.45 -12.46
N GLY A 105 -0.13 -0.38 -11.19
CA GLY A 105 0.83 0.57 -10.64
C GLY A 105 0.20 1.83 -10.07
N ILE A 106 1.02 2.75 -9.61
CA ILE A 106 0.62 4.01 -9.00
C ILE A 106 1.36 5.17 -9.67
N LYS A 107 0.67 6.30 -9.81
CA LYS A 107 1.21 7.58 -10.25
C LYS A 107 1.10 8.59 -9.10
N ILE A 108 2.11 9.41 -8.94
CA ILE A 108 2.13 10.45 -7.91
C ILE A 108 1.61 11.74 -8.49
N GLY A 109 0.46 12.19 -8.00
CA GLY A 109 -0.25 13.39 -8.41
C GLY A 109 -0.28 14.47 -7.33
N GLY A 110 -1.17 15.44 -7.50
CA GLY A 110 -1.31 16.59 -6.60
C GLY A 110 -0.45 17.78 -7.02
N ASN A 111 -0.64 18.91 -6.32
CA ASN A 111 0.10 20.13 -6.58
C ASN A 111 1.47 20.11 -5.88
N PRO A 112 2.62 20.13 -6.61
CA PRO A 112 3.95 20.09 -6.03
C PRO A 112 4.23 21.22 -5.01
N GLU A 113 3.67 22.42 -5.23
CA GLU A 113 3.85 23.55 -4.31
C GLU A 113 3.13 23.35 -2.98
N GLN A 114 1.94 22.75 -3.02
CA GLN A 114 1.17 22.37 -1.84
C GLN A 114 1.92 21.32 -1.01
N TRP A 115 2.50 20.33 -1.69
CA TRP A 115 3.09 19.15 -1.06
C TRP A 115 4.62 19.22 -0.85
N LYS A 116 5.25 20.36 -1.16
CA LYS A 116 6.72 20.53 -1.04
C LYS A 116 7.28 20.30 0.38
N GLY A 117 6.45 20.47 1.40
CA GLY A 117 6.79 20.22 2.82
C GLY A 117 6.39 18.84 3.31
N ASN A 118 5.75 18.01 2.48
CA ASN A 118 5.24 16.71 2.88
C ASN A 118 6.26 15.60 2.61
N LEU A 119 6.56 14.80 3.66
CA LEU A 119 7.55 13.72 3.59
C LEU A 119 7.06 12.54 2.73
N ARG A 120 5.78 12.15 2.89
CA ARG A 120 5.20 11.05 2.11
C ARG A 120 5.22 11.38 0.62
N TYR A 121 4.77 12.58 0.24
CA TYR A 121 4.83 13.03 -1.16
C TYR A 121 6.24 12.92 -1.74
N LYS A 122 7.26 13.47 -1.04
CA LYS A 122 8.65 13.39 -1.49
C LYS A 122 9.17 11.96 -1.59
N TYR A 123 8.78 11.12 -0.63
CA TYR A 123 9.17 9.72 -0.61
C TYR A 123 8.55 8.94 -1.78
N GLU A 124 7.25 9.13 -2.04
CA GLU A 124 6.56 8.48 -3.16
C GLU A 124 7.08 8.98 -4.52
N CYS A 125 7.33 10.28 -4.69
CA CYS A 125 7.99 10.79 -5.90
C CYS A 125 9.38 10.17 -6.13
N ALA A 126 10.17 10.00 -5.07
CA ALA A 126 11.49 9.37 -5.17
C ALA A 126 11.39 7.87 -5.48
N PHE A 127 10.33 7.21 -5.02
CA PHE A 127 10.04 5.82 -5.30
C PHE A 127 9.57 5.63 -6.76
N GLU A 128 8.61 6.43 -7.23
CA GLU A 128 8.07 6.38 -8.60
C GLU A 128 9.18 6.43 -9.65
N ARG A 129 10.15 7.35 -9.48
CA ARG A 129 11.31 7.49 -10.40
C ARG A 129 12.18 6.24 -10.53
N LYS A 130 12.12 5.34 -9.55
CA LYS A 130 12.93 4.09 -9.47
C LYS A 130 12.07 2.84 -9.64
N ASN A 131 10.81 3.00 -10.02
CA ASN A 131 9.83 1.93 -10.10
C ASN A 131 8.99 2.05 -11.38
N SER A 132 9.68 2.32 -12.50
CA SER A 132 9.06 2.35 -13.82
C SER A 132 8.42 0.99 -14.16
N LEU A 133 7.59 0.95 -15.20
CA LEU A 133 7.03 -0.32 -15.67
C LEU A 133 8.12 -1.36 -15.93
N SER A 134 9.20 -0.96 -16.63
CA SER A 134 10.34 -1.85 -16.91
C SER A 134 11.02 -2.36 -15.64
N ASP A 135 11.14 -1.52 -14.59
CA ASP A 135 11.73 -1.95 -13.31
C ASP A 135 10.81 -2.93 -12.58
N ARG A 136 9.49 -2.70 -12.61
CA ARG A 136 8.49 -3.59 -12.02
C ARG A 136 8.43 -4.95 -12.71
N GLN A 137 8.54 -4.98 -14.04
CA GLN A 137 8.56 -6.21 -14.83
C GLN A 137 9.81 -7.08 -14.58
N LYS A 138 10.96 -6.47 -14.24
CA LYS A 138 12.17 -7.21 -13.86
C LYS A 138 12.07 -7.89 -12.51
N ARG A 139 11.22 -7.41 -11.62
CA ARG A 139 11.01 -7.93 -10.26
C ARG A 139 9.52 -7.93 -9.92
N PRO A 140 8.71 -8.76 -10.61
CA PRO A 140 7.26 -8.65 -10.55
C PRO A 140 6.71 -8.86 -9.13
N PHE A 141 7.25 -9.79 -8.38
CA PHE A 141 6.78 -10.11 -7.02
C PHE A 141 7.23 -9.06 -5.99
N GLN A 142 8.51 -8.62 -6.05
CA GLN A 142 9.05 -7.61 -5.15
C GLN A 142 8.49 -6.19 -5.42
N SER A 143 7.90 -6.00 -6.59
CA SER A 143 7.26 -4.73 -7.01
C SER A 143 5.74 -4.79 -6.87
N PHE A 144 5.18 -5.89 -6.37
CA PHE A 144 3.76 -6.01 -6.10
C PHE A 144 3.33 -4.99 -5.04
N ARG A 145 2.17 -4.36 -5.27
CA ARG A 145 1.48 -3.49 -4.31
C ARG A 145 -0.01 -3.73 -4.40
N THR A 146 -0.67 -3.75 -3.27
CA THR A 146 -2.12 -3.96 -3.16
C THR A 146 -2.96 -2.76 -3.57
N THR A 147 -2.34 -1.63 -3.89
CA THR A 147 -3.01 -0.35 -4.19
C THR A 147 -3.91 -0.42 -5.42
N ASN A 148 -3.51 -1.20 -6.45
CA ASN A 148 -4.16 -1.27 -7.74
C ASN A 148 -3.76 -2.58 -8.44
N PHE A 149 -4.54 -3.64 -8.24
CA PHE A 149 -4.27 -4.94 -8.87
C PHE A 149 -5.54 -5.74 -9.12
N MET A 150 -5.53 -6.54 -10.18
CA MET A 150 -6.56 -7.52 -10.51
C MET A 150 -6.03 -8.93 -10.25
N VAL A 151 -6.89 -9.82 -9.77
CA VAL A 151 -6.58 -11.23 -9.53
C VAL A 151 -7.75 -12.12 -9.96
N LYS A 152 -7.46 -13.27 -10.56
CA LYS A 152 -8.47 -14.30 -10.82
C LYS A 152 -8.98 -14.91 -9.51
N ARG A 153 -10.29 -15.12 -9.41
CA ARG A 153 -10.94 -15.73 -8.23
C ARG A 153 -10.25 -17.02 -7.78
N ALA A 154 -9.95 -17.91 -8.73
CA ALA A 154 -9.32 -19.20 -8.42
C ALA A 154 -7.97 -19.05 -7.71
N ILE A 155 -7.19 -18.03 -8.06
CA ILE A 155 -5.90 -17.72 -7.41
C ILE A 155 -6.12 -17.17 -6.02
N PHE A 156 -7.05 -16.23 -5.85
CA PHE A 156 -7.30 -15.61 -4.53
C PHE A 156 -7.85 -16.63 -3.51
N VAL A 157 -8.69 -17.58 -3.96
CA VAL A 157 -9.18 -18.68 -3.10
C VAL A 157 -8.03 -19.53 -2.56
N GLN A 158 -7.02 -19.80 -3.39
CA GLN A 158 -5.86 -20.60 -2.98
C GLN A 158 -4.86 -19.79 -2.14
N HIS A 159 -4.80 -18.49 -2.35
CA HIS A 159 -3.82 -17.59 -1.73
C HIS A 159 -4.52 -16.36 -1.15
N PRO A 160 -5.34 -16.48 -0.08
CA PRO A 160 -5.89 -15.31 0.60
C PRO A 160 -4.79 -14.52 1.32
N PHE A 161 -5.06 -13.27 1.68
CA PHE A 161 -4.15 -12.52 2.54
C PHE A 161 -4.07 -13.15 3.93
N ASP A 162 -2.88 -13.11 4.55
CA ASP A 162 -2.72 -13.59 5.93
C ASP A 162 -3.31 -12.56 6.92
N GLU A 163 -4.41 -12.93 7.57
CA GLU A 163 -5.10 -12.07 8.54
C GLU A 163 -4.38 -11.95 9.89
N LYS A 164 -3.32 -12.74 10.11
CA LYS A 164 -2.45 -12.56 11.28
C LYS A 164 -1.64 -11.27 11.20
N LEU A 165 -1.50 -10.69 10.00
CA LEU A 165 -0.90 -9.38 9.78
C LEU A 165 -1.90 -8.28 10.16
N THR A 166 -2.06 -8.07 11.46
CA THR A 166 -2.97 -7.05 12.03
C THR A 166 -2.36 -5.66 12.03
N HIS A 167 -1.03 -5.55 12.02
CA HIS A 167 -0.30 -4.29 12.00
C HIS A 167 -0.06 -3.78 10.58
N TYR A 168 0.19 -2.48 10.48
CA TYR A 168 0.42 -1.81 9.20
C TYR A 168 1.70 -2.28 8.52
N GLY A 169 1.60 -2.60 7.22
CA GLY A 169 2.70 -2.78 6.27
C GLY A 169 3.15 -4.23 6.07
N TYR A 170 3.75 -4.46 4.91
CA TYR A 170 4.32 -5.73 4.43
C TYR A 170 3.30 -6.82 4.07
N GLU A 171 2.00 -6.59 4.19
CA GLU A 171 0.97 -7.53 3.71
C GLU A 171 1.08 -7.78 2.21
N ASP A 172 1.40 -6.72 1.46
CA ASP A 172 1.62 -6.78 0.01
C ASP A 172 2.89 -7.57 -0.35
N VAL A 173 3.99 -7.31 0.36
CA VAL A 173 5.27 -8.00 0.12
C VAL A 173 5.17 -9.48 0.44
N LEU A 174 4.53 -9.85 1.56
CA LEU A 174 4.33 -11.24 1.95
C LEU A 174 3.40 -11.98 0.99
N TRP A 175 2.34 -11.31 0.51
CA TRP A 175 1.45 -11.89 -0.48
C TRP A 175 2.16 -12.08 -1.82
N GLY A 176 2.92 -11.08 -2.30
CA GLY A 176 3.75 -11.20 -3.51
C GLY A 176 4.74 -12.35 -3.42
N LYS A 177 5.38 -12.55 -2.26
CA LYS A 177 6.27 -13.68 -2.01
C LYS A 177 5.53 -15.02 -2.06
N ALA A 178 4.37 -15.12 -1.42
CA ALA A 178 3.56 -16.35 -1.46
C ALA A 178 3.17 -16.72 -2.89
N LEU A 179 2.83 -15.75 -3.73
CA LEU A 179 2.55 -15.99 -5.15
C LEU A 179 3.79 -16.49 -5.90
N GLU A 180 4.98 -15.93 -5.64
CA GLU A 180 6.24 -16.39 -6.26
C GLU A 180 6.56 -17.83 -5.88
N GLU A 181 6.44 -18.18 -4.60
CA GLU A 181 6.69 -19.54 -4.09
C GLU A 181 5.72 -20.59 -4.65
N ASN A 182 4.54 -20.16 -5.08
CA ASN A 182 3.52 -21.02 -5.68
C ASN A 182 3.48 -20.95 -7.22
N GLY A 183 4.43 -20.26 -7.86
CA GLY A 183 4.54 -20.20 -9.32
C GLY A 183 3.41 -19.45 -10.02
N VAL A 184 2.68 -18.58 -9.31
CA VAL A 184 1.59 -17.77 -9.87
C VAL A 184 2.19 -16.66 -10.76
N GLN A 185 1.59 -16.43 -11.92
CA GLN A 185 2.06 -15.39 -12.84
C GLN A 185 1.57 -14.01 -12.43
N ILE A 186 2.50 -13.07 -12.22
CA ILE A 186 2.22 -11.64 -12.05
C ILE A 186 2.67 -10.86 -13.27
N THR A 187 1.76 -10.10 -13.85
CA THR A 187 2.06 -9.18 -14.95
C THR A 187 1.85 -7.74 -14.51
N HIS A 188 2.87 -6.91 -14.71
CA HIS A 188 2.76 -5.46 -14.52
C HIS A 188 2.40 -4.79 -15.84
N ILE A 189 1.38 -3.93 -15.81
CA ILE A 189 0.93 -3.13 -16.96
C ILE A 189 1.07 -1.63 -16.67
N ASN A 190 1.05 -0.82 -17.72
CA ASN A 190 1.01 0.64 -17.58
C ASN A 190 -0.43 1.12 -17.42
N ASN A 191 -1.00 0.89 -16.25
CA ASN A 191 -2.36 1.28 -15.91
C ASN A 191 -2.42 1.90 -14.50
N PRO A 192 -1.67 2.98 -14.25
CA PRO A 192 -1.57 3.54 -12.90
C PRO A 192 -2.88 4.21 -12.46
N ILE A 193 -3.12 4.12 -11.16
CA ILE A 193 -4.07 4.97 -10.45
C ILE A 193 -3.31 6.08 -9.72
N THR A 194 -3.93 7.23 -9.47
CA THR A 194 -3.23 8.44 -9.02
C THR A 194 -3.43 8.67 -7.53
N LEU A 195 -2.34 8.79 -6.79
CA LEU A 195 -2.32 9.25 -5.40
C LEU A 195 -2.22 10.78 -5.40
N THR A 196 -3.21 11.47 -4.83
CA THR A 196 -3.31 12.94 -4.84
C THR A 196 -3.33 13.57 -3.46
N ASP A 197 -3.56 12.78 -2.42
CA ASP A 197 -3.61 13.23 -1.03
C ASP A 197 -2.58 12.51 -0.17
N TYR A 198 -1.99 13.25 0.77
CA TYR A 198 -0.87 12.75 1.57
C TYR A 198 -1.07 13.13 3.03
N GLU A 199 -1.04 12.14 3.89
CA GLU A 199 -1.07 12.33 5.34
C GLU A 199 0.05 13.25 5.81
N ASN A 200 -0.14 13.89 6.96
CA ASN A 200 0.89 14.73 7.54
C ASN A 200 2.15 13.94 7.93
N ASN A 201 3.27 14.66 8.09
CA ASN A 201 4.58 14.05 8.34
C ASN A 201 4.61 13.22 9.63
N THR A 202 3.90 13.64 10.67
CA THR A 202 3.84 12.91 11.95
C THR A 202 3.18 11.56 11.77
N LEU A 203 1.99 11.53 11.19
CA LEU A 203 1.25 10.29 10.93
C LEU A 203 2.02 9.35 9.99
N PHE A 204 2.67 9.89 8.96
CA PHE A 204 3.49 9.09 8.06
C PHE A 204 4.68 8.43 8.75
N ILE A 205 5.33 9.14 9.68
CA ILE A 205 6.44 8.59 10.47
C ILE A 205 5.93 7.52 11.43
N ASP A 206 4.83 7.76 12.13
CA ASP A 206 4.27 6.81 13.09
C ASP A 206 3.82 5.52 12.39
N LYS A 207 3.16 5.59 11.24
CA LYS A 207 2.85 4.43 10.38
C LYS A 207 4.12 3.72 9.88
N THR A 208 5.18 4.48 9.58
CA THR A 208 6.47 3.89 9.19
C THR A 208 7.09 3.11 10.35
N GLU A 209 7.09 3.66 11.56
CA GLU A 209 7.59 2.96 12.74
C GLU A 209 6.78 1.68 13.02
N GLU A 210 5.46 1.73 12.86
CA GLU A 210 4.61 0.55 12.95
C GLU A 210 5.01 -0.51 11.91
N SER A 211 5.16 -0.10 10.65
CA SER A 211 5.58 -1.03 9.59
C SER A 211 6.98 -1.61 9.82
N LEU A 212 7.88 -0.85 10.47
CA LEU A 212 9.19 -1.37 10.84
C LEU A 212 9.13 -2.40 11.98
N ARG A 213 8.17 -2.29 12.90
CA ARG A 213 7.88 -3.33 13.89
C ARG A 213 7.34 -4.60 13.22
N THR A 214 6.42 -4.46 12.26
CA THR A 214 5.96 -5.58 11.43
C THR A 214 7.13 -6.23 10.67
N LEU A 215 8.02 -5.43 10.07
CA LEU A 215 9.22 -5.95 9.41
C LEU A 215 10.10 -6.74 10.38
N TYR A 216 10.25 -6.28 11.61
CA TYR A 216 11.05 -6.96 12.62
C TYR A 216 10.41 -8.30 12.99
N GLU A 217 9.12 -8.35 13.22
CA GLU A 217 8.38 -9.57 13.55
C GLU A 217 8.50 -10.63 12.44
N TYR A 218 8.33 -10.20 11.17
CA TYR A 218 8.34 -11.09 10.00
C TYR A 218 9.67 -11.12 9.25
N GLN A 219 10.79 -10.67 9.87
CA GLN A 219 12.07 -10.50 9.19
C GLN A 219 12.59 -11.76 8.50
N MET A 220 12.37 -12.94 9.10
CA MET A 220 12.80 -14.21 8.52
C MET A 220 12.06 -14.52 7.21
N LEU A 221 10.77 -14.20 7.14
CA LEU A 221 9.97 -14.40 5.94
C LEU A 221 10.27 -13.33 4.86
N LEU A 222 10.65 -12.13 5.28
CA LEU A 222 10.89 -10.98 4.40
C LEU A 222 12.35 -10.86 3.92
N LYS A 223 13.20 -11.80 4.29
CA LYS A 223 14.59 -11.85 3.84
C LYS A 223 14.66 -12.01 2.31
N GLY A 224 15.43 -11.14 1.65
CA GLY A 224 15.51 -11.08 0.18
C GLY A 224 14.42 -10.22 -0.49
N TYR A 225 13.38 -9.80 0.25
CA TYR A 225 12.30 -8.93 -0.24
C TYR A 225 12.35 -7.51 0.35
N SER A 226 13.15 -7.27 1.37
CA SER A 226 13.28 -5.95 2.00
C SER A 226 14.68 -5.38 1.84
N LYS A 227 14.78 -4.25 1.11
CA LYS A 227 16.03 -3.48 0.98
C LYS A 227 16.57 -2.98 2.32
N LEU A 228 15.70 -2.79 3.31
CA LEU A 228 16.11 -2.36 4.65
C LEU A 228 16.83 -3.49 5.38
N LEU A 229 16.35 -4.73 5.26
CA LEU A 229 17.04 -5.90 5.82
C LEU A 229 18.41 -6.10 5.16
N GLU A 230 18.51 -5.96 3.83
CA GLU A 230 19.80 -6.03 3.12
C GLU A 230 20.77 -4.95 3.61
N MET A 231 20.27 -3.72 3.82
CA MET A 231 21.10 -2.64 4.35
C MET A 231 21.55 -2.91 5.78
N LYS A 232 20.65 -3.42 6.64
CA LYS A 232 20.99 -3.83 8.01
C LYS A 232 22.08 -4.91 8.00
N ASP A 233 21.95 -5.94 7.15
CA ASP A 233 22.95 -7.00 7.05
C ASP A 233 24.32 -6.47 6.61
N ARG A 234 24.37 -5.46 5.73
CA ARG A 234 25.61 -4.74 5.40
C ARG A 234 26.19 -4.01 6.61
N MET A 235 25.36 -3.35 7.42
CA MET A 235 25.83 -2.66 8.63
C MET A 235 26.40 -3.64 9.66
N VAL A 236 25.78 -4.81 9.80
CA VAL A 236 26.31 -5.91 10.63
C VAL A 236 27.67 -6.37 10.14
N ARG A 237 27.81 -6.61 8.82
CA ARG A 237 29.06 -7.05 8.19
C ARG A 237 30.21 -6.05 8.39
N PHE A 238 29.91 -4.76 8.36
CA PHE A 238 30.90 -3.70 8.58
C PHE A 238 31.06 -3.31 10.07
N HIS A 239 30.48 -4.05 11.01
CA HIS A 239 30.54 -3.79 12.47
C HIS A 239 30.04 -2.38 12.88
N LEU A 240 29.14 -1.78 12.09
CA LEU A 240 28.62 -0.41 12.31
C LEU A 240 27.43 -0.36 13.25
N VAL A 241 26.85 -1.48 13.65
CA VAL A 241 25.63 -1.56 14.48
C VAL A 241 25.75 -0.75 15.77
N LYS A 242 26.86 -0.91 16.53
CA LYS A 242 27.07 -0.16 17.78
C LYS A 242 27.12 1.33 17.57
N ALA A 243 27.79 1.80 16.51
CA ALA A 243 27.87 3.22 16.18
C ALA A 243 26.48 3.78 15.80
N ILE A 244 25.70 3.03 15.00
CA ILE A 244 24.33 3.41 14.63
C ILE A 244 23.43 3.54 15.87
N LEU A 245 23.54 2.62 16.83
CA LEU A 245 22.78 2.67 18.08
C LEU A 245 23.14 3.87 18.93
N ILE A 246 24.41 4.23 19.04
CA ILE A 246 24.86 5.45 19.74
C ILE A 246 24.27 6.68 19.04
N VAL A 247 24.36 6.77 17.73
CA VAL A 247 23.79 7.90 16.96
C VAL A 247 22.28 7.96 17.15
N HIS A 248 21.56 6.83 17.10
CA HIS A 248 20.12 6.78 17.34
C HIS A 248 19.77 7.26 18.76
N LYS A 249 20.50 6.80 19.79
CA LYS A 249 20.27 7.24 21.17
C LYS A 249 20.48 8.73 21.38
N LEU A 250 21.48 9.32 20.72
CA LEU A 250 21.81 10.75 20.88
C LEU A 250 20.97 11.67 20.01
N PHE A 251 20.58 11.23 18.80
CA PHE A 251 20.00 12.09 17.78
C PHE A 251 18.66 11.61 17.22
N GLY A 252 18.19 10.40 17.55
CA GLY A 252 16.98 9.81 16.98
C GLY A 252 15.76 10.72 17.10
N GLU A 253 15.49 11.24 18.30
CA GLU A 253 14.39 12.17 18.55
C GLU A 253 14.55 13.52 17.81
N LYS A 254 15.76 14.01 17.68
CA LYS A 254 16.03 15.24 16.90
C LYS A 254 15.76 15.02 15.42
N VAL A 255 16.19 13.87 14.91
CA VAL A 255 15.93 13.47 13.51
C VAL A 255 14.44 13.30 13.27
N LYS A 256 13.71 12.63 14.18
CA LYS A 256 12.24 12.48 14.10
C LYS A 256 11.56 13.85 14.02
N LYS A 257 11.90 14.78 14.90
CA LYS A 257 11.36 16.16 14.90
C LYS A 257 11.69 16.93 13.61
N LEU A 258 12.89 16.77 13.05
CA LEU A 258 13.25 17.39 11.76
C LEU A 258 12.43 16.83 10.61
N LEU A 259 12.14 15.53 10.61
CA LEU A 259 11.32 14.87 9.60
C LEU A 259 9.83 15.27 9.71
N GLN A 260 9.35 15.55 10.91
CA GLN A 260 7.99 16.07 11.17
C GLN A 260 7.81 17.52 10.73
N GLY A 261 8.89 18.26 10.54
CA GLY A 261 8.87 19.67 10.16
C GLY A 261 8.57 19.91 8.66
N ASN A 262 8.62 21.17 8.25
CA ASN A 262 8.21 21.63 6.90
C ASN A 262 9.26 21.41 5.80
N LYS A 263 10.46 20.93 6.11
CA LYS A 263 11.53 20.66 5.13
C LYS A 263 12.13 19.26 5.31
N PRO A 264 11.30 18.21 5.27
CA PRO A 264 11.79 16.84 5.45
C PRO A 264 12.68 16.39 4.29
N SER A 265 13.67 15.54 4.61
CA SER A 265 14.60 14.95 3.65
C SER A 265 14.36 13.45 3.53
N VAL A 266 14.16 12.96 2.30
CA VAL A 266 14.00 11.51 2.03
C VAL A 266 15.27 10.72 2.38
N PHE A 267 16.45 11.31 2.21
CA PHE A 267 17.71 10.69 2.64
C PHE A 267 17.73 10.50 4.16
N LEU A 268 17.45 11.57 4.91
CA LEU A 268 17.42 11.52 6.37
C LEU A 268 16.33 10.53 6.87
N PHE A 269 15.19 10.47 6.19
CA PHE A 269 14.14 9.50 6.48
C PHE A 269 14.61 8.04 6.30
N ASN A 270 15.35 7.75 5.23
CA ASN A 270 15.91 6.41 5.04
C ASN A 270 16.96 6.05 6.09
N VAL A 271 17.78 7.01 6.51
CA VAL A 271 18.71 6.84 7.63
C VAL A 271 17.95 6.59 8.94
N TYR A 272 16.90 7.37 9.21
CA TYR A 272 16.04 7.20 10.38
C TYR A 272 15.41 5.79 10.43
N LYS A 273 14.84 5.32 9.33
CA LYS A 273 14.26 3.96 9.25
C LYS A 273 15.29 2.88 9.64
N LEU A 274 16.50 3.00 9.13
CA LEU A 274 17.57 2.04 9.45
C LEU A 274 17.98 2.10 10.91
N MET A 275 18.15 3.29 11.46
CA MET A 275 18.50 3.48 12.88
C MET A 275 17.40 2.94 13.80
N TYR A 276 16.15 3.27 13.51
CA TYR A 276 14.99 2.81 14.28
C TYR A 276 14.87 1.28 14.23
N TYR A 277 14.97 0.69 13.05
CA TYR A 277 14.92 -0.76 12.88
C TYR A 277 16.00 -1.49 13.68
N ILE A 278 17.26 -1.02 13.61
CA ILE A 278 18.38 -1.59 14.37
C ILE A 278 18.14 -1.44 15.88
N SER A 279 17.49 -0.36 16.33
CA SER A 279 17.18 -0.16 17.74
C SER A 279 16.12 -1.14 18.26
N LEU A 280 15.14 -1.55 17.42
CA LEU A 280 14.16 -2.58 17.78
C LEU A 280 14.83 -3.93 18.08
N GLU A 281 15.81 -4.34 17.27
CA GLU A 281 16.53 -5.60 17.49
C GLU A 281 17.28 -5.63 18.82
N GLN A 282 17.71 -4.48 19.32
CA GLN A 282 18.41 -4.41 20.61
C GLN A 282 17.46 -4.42 21.81
N GLN A 283 16.27 -3.85 21.67
CA GLN A 283 15.27 -3.84 22.74
C GLN A 283 14.67 -5.22 23.00
N ALA A 284 14.69 -6.10 21.99
CA ALA A 284 14.16 -7.46 22.06
C ALA A 284 15.18 -8.52 22.53
N ARG A 285 16.45 -8.13 22.74
CA ARG A 285 17.51 -8.95 23.33
C ARG A 285 17.65 -8.69 24.82
#